data_17e5c2da3412ca3c7ea41377cfaf2cd5
#
_entry.id   17e5c2da3412ca3c7ea41377cfaf2cd5
#
_cell.length_a   1.000
_cell.length_b   1.000
_cell.length_c   1.000
_cell.angle_alpha   90.00
_cell.angle_beta   90.00
_cell.angle_gamma   90.00
#
_symmetry.space_group_name_H-M   'P 1'
#
loop_
_entity.id
_entity.type
_entity.pdbx_description
1 polymer ?
#
loop_
_entity_poly.entity_id
_entity_poly.type
_entity_poly.pdbx_seq_one_letter_code
_entity_poly.pdbx_strand_id
1 'polypeptide(L)' 'MSKFNENNMKDYNIMKADDFKPCVECGEMTQYMDYIYECRMCSEECLEKTNEKLMKDM' A
#
# COMPACT_ATOMS: atom_id res chain seq x y z
N MET A 1 -6.69 -5.67 -11.35
CA MET A 1 -5.51 -5.41 -10.50
C MET A 1 -5.66 -6.17 -9.19
N SER A 2 -4.61 -6.77 -8.76
CA SER A 2 -4.63 -7.61 -7.56
C SER A 2 -4.46 -6.78 -6.30
N LYS A 3 -5.33 -7.02 -5.34
CA LYS A 3 -5.14 -6.44 -4.01
C LYS A 3 -3.98 -7.18 -3.34
N PHE A 4 -3.36 -6.53 -2.37
CA PHE A 4 -2.29 -7.17 -1.62
C PHE A 4 -2.81 -8.38 -0.86
N ASN A 5 -2.00 -9.42 -0.78
CA ASN A 5 -2.29 -10.64 -0.04
C ASN A 5 -0.98 -11.22 0.49
N GLU A 6 -1.06 -12.34 1.21
CA GLU A 6 0.13 -12.92 1.83
C GLU A 6 1.15 -13.42 0.82
N ASN A 7 0.75 -13.67 -0.42
CA ASN A 7 1.66 -14.15 -1.46
C ASN A 7 2.43 -13.03 -2.14
N ASN A 8 1.74 -11.92 -2.47
CA ASN A 8 2.37 -10.83 -3.23
C ASN A 8 2.99 -9.74 -2.35
N MET A 9 2.60 -9.65 -1.09
CA MET A 9 3.17 -8.63 -0.20
C MET A 9 4.68 -8.78 -0.03
N LYS A 10 5.20 -9.97 -0.23
CA LYS A 10 6.64 -10.26 -0.11
C LYS A 10 7.46 -9.63 -1.23
N ASP A 11 6.83 -9.34 -2.37
CA ASP A 11 7.50 -8.72 -3.51
C ASP A 11 7.62 -7.21 -3.35
N TYR A 12 6.99 -6.67 -2.32
CA TYR A 12 6.98 -5.24 -2.02
C TYR A 12 7.37 -5.01 -0.58
N ASN A 13 7.51 -3.75 -0.20
CA ASN A 13 7.80 -3.38 1.18
C ASN A 13 6.50 -3.27 1.99
N ILE A 14 5.71 -4.32 1.95
CA ILE A 14 4.37 -4.36 2.54
C ILE A 14 4.36 -5.31 3.74
N MET A 15 3.73 -4.87 4.80
CA MET A 15 3.50 -5.70 5.98
C MET A 15 2.01 -5.73 6.32
N LYS A 16 1.60 -6.77 7.03
CA LYS A 16 0.23 -6.92 7.46
C LYS A 16 0.08 -6.44 8.89
N ALA A 17 -0.77 -5.46 9.10
CA ALA A 17 -1.05 -4.92 10.43
C ALA A 17 -2.22 -5.67 11.09
N ASP A 18 -2.40 -5.47 12.38
CA ASP A 18 -3.49 -6.12 13.12
C ASP A 18 -4.83 -5.42 12.94
N ASP A 19 -4.81 -4.16 12.52
CA ASP A 19 -6.02 -3.36 12.38
C ASP A 19 -6.27 -2.99 10.91
N PHE A 20 -7.48 -2.50 10.65
CA PHE A 20 -7.87 -2.00 9.33
C PHE A 20 -7.88 -0.49 9.35
N LYS A 21 -7.32 0.14 8.34
CA LYS A 21 -7.34 1.58 8.14
C LYS A 21 -7.52 1.89 6.67
N PRO A 22 -8.01 3.08 6.34
CA PRO A 22 -8.26 3.41 4.93
C PRO A 22 -6.97 3.58 4.14
N CYS A 23 -6.99 3.05 2.92
CA CYS A 23 -5.89 3.22 1.98
C CYS A 23 -5.70 4.70 1.66
N VAL A 24 -4.44 5.15 1.59
CA VAL A 24 -4.14 6.57 1.35
C VAL A 24 -4.55 7.05 -0.04
N GLU A 25 -4.72 6.13 -0.99
CA GLU A 25 -5.09 6.50 -2.37
C GLU A 25 -6.59 6.38 -2.62
N CYS A 26 -7.20 5.26 -2.24
CA CYS A 26 -8.60 4.99 -2.58
C CYS A 26 -9.55 5.03 -1.37
N GLY A 27 -9.03 5.05 -0.16
CA GLY A 27 -9.84 5.08 1.03
C GLY A 27 -10.45 3.75 1.45
N GLU A 28 -10.13 2.67 0.74
CA GLU A 28 -10.66 1.36 1.07
C GLU A 28 -9.93 0.80 2.29
N MET A 29 -10.67 0.17 3.19
CA MET A 29 -10.10 -0.38 4.42
C MET A 29 -9.17 -1.53 4.11
N THR A 30 -7.98 -1.52 4.69
CA THR A 30 -6.97 -2.53 4.44
C THR A 30 -6.10 -2.77 5.68
N GLN A 31 -5.58 -3.99 5.79
CA GLN A 31 -4.61 -4.34 6.82
C GLN A 31 -3.18 -4.13 6.34
N TYR A 32 -2.97 -4.01 5.04
CA TYR A 32 -1.63 -3.93 4.45
C TYR A 32 -1.12 -2.51 4.46
N MET A 33 0.15 -2.35 4.80
CA MET A 33 0.79 -1.04 4.81
C MET A 33 2.21 -1.13 4.29
N ASP A 34 2.66 -0.06 3.66
CA ASP A 34 4.04 0.08 3.22
C ASP A 34 4.86 0.57 4.42
N TYR A 35 5.82 -0.23 4.87
CA TYR A 35 6.59 0.13 6.05
C TYR A 35 7.72 1.12 5.75
N ILE A 36 8.01 1.37 4.49
CA ILE A 36 8.99 2.38 4.08
C ILE A 36 8.35 3.77 4.13
N TYR A 37 7.15 3.90 3.55
CA TYR A 37 6.42 5.18 3.52
C TYR A 37 5.50 5.35 4.72
N GLU A 38 5.28 4.28 5.48
CA GLU A 38 4.40 4.25 6.65
C GLU A 38 2.96 4.64 6.32
N CYS A 39 2.45 4.15 5.21
CA CYS A 39 1.08 4.43 4.78
C CYS A 39 0.34 3.16 4.37
N ARG A 40 -0.99 3.19 4.48
CA ARG A 40 -1.83 2.05 4.15
C ARG A 40 -2.03 1.94 2.65
N MET A 41 -1.89 0.73 2.15
CA MET A 41 -2.03 0.42 0.73
C MET A 41 -2.93 -0.80 0.56
N CYS A 42 -3.94 -0.70 -0.29
CA CYS A 42 -4.85 -1.83 -0.50
C CYS A 42 -4.43 -2.71 -1.69
N SER A 43 -3.67 -2.18 -2.63
CA SER A 43 -3.28 -2.91 -3.83
C SER A 43 -1.99 -2.36 -4.43
N GLU A 44 -1.44 -3.12 -5.39
CA GLU A 44 -0.25 -2.71 -6.13
C GLU A 44 -0.46 -1.41 -6.89
N GLU A 45 -1.66 -1.23 -7.42
CA GLU A 45 -2.00 -0.02 -8.16
C GLU A 45 -1.89 1.22 -7.28
N CYS A 46 -2.39 1.14 -6.06
CA CYS A 46 -2.31 2.25 -5.12
C CYS A 46 -0.86 2.56 -4.76
N LEU A 47 -0.05 1.52 -4.59
CA LEU A 47 1.37 1.68 -4.30
C LEU A 47 2.08 2.40 -5.45
N GLU A 48 1.81 2.01 -6.68
CA GLU A 48 2.40 2.64 -7.86
C GLU A 48 2.03 4.11 -7.96
N LYS A 49 0.77 4.44 -7.70
CA LYS A 49 0.32 5.83 -7.73
C LYS A 49 1.01 6.68 -6.68
N THR A 50 1.18 6.12 -5.49
CA THR A 50 1.88 6.82 -4.41
C THR A 50 3.35 7.04 -4.76
N ASN A 51 4.01 6.03 -5.34
CA ASN A 51 5.39 6.16 -5.79
C ASN A 51 5.54 7.26 -6.82
N GLU A 52 4.63 7.35 -7.78
CA GLU A 52 4.66 8.38 -8.80
C GLU A 52 4.55 9.77 -8.20
N LYS A 53 3.65 9.93 -7.22
CA LYS A 53 3.46 11.23 -6.56
C LYS A 53 4.70 11.66 -5.80
N LEU A 54 5.34 10.72 -5.10
CA LEU A 54 6.54 11.02 -4.33
C LEU A 54 7.72 11.35 -5.24
N MET A 55 7.80 10.69 -6.38
CA MET A 55 8.88 10.96 -7.34
C MET A 55 8.69 12.31 -8.03
N LYS A 56 7.45 12.75 -8.23
CA LYS A 56 7.19 14.04 -8.86
C LYS A 56 7.50 15.22 -7.97
N ASP A 57 7.45 15.03 -6.67
CA ASP A 57 7.74 16.10 -5.71
C ASP A 57 9.23 16.35 -5.54
N MET A 58 10.03 15.56 -6.20
CA MET A 58 11.48 15.74 -6.23
C MET A 58 11.90 16.30 -7.57
#